data_f2a1a7b84c4c211fbf9ea81c4edf0cb7
#
_entry.id   f2a1a7b84c4c211fbf9ea81c4edf0cb7
#
_cell.length_a   1.000
_cell.length_b   1.000
_cell.length_c   1.000
_cell.angle_alpha   90.00
_cell.angle_beta   90.00
_cell.angle_gamma   90.00
#
_symmetry.space_group_name_H-M   'P 1'
#
loop_
_entity.id
_entity.type
_entity.pdbx_description
1 polymer ?
#
loop_
_entity_poly.entity_id
_entity_poly.type
_entity_poly.pdbx_seq_one_letter_code
_entity_poly.pdbx_strand_id
1 'polypeptide(L)'
;MKNMKNTVSILLFLFVFLSACSDDSIPEKLKPEPPQPDVEEPNPDDDSENCGNNQNSVLPALSVVGRYLKNEKGEIINLHGFTQTYSPFFNNNAWNNYDVQGCLNYNKSMVDGILAAGWKFNFVRMHLDPYWSDDPAMQSVRYEGHERFSEFRFRKYLDELFVPMAEYFMSKGMYVVMRPPGVCPNEAPYQGIELGDSYQQFLLKVWNIVSQHPKLKNNTGVMFELANEPVKIKGTDGTYGSTGDGHFQNLQLYFQAIVDKIRANSRNIIWVPGLSYQSSYAGYAKYRIQGENIGFAVHCYPGWYGSDAEEDVAKG
;
A
#
# COMPACT_ATOMS: atom_id res chain seq x y z
N MET A 1 6.80 -56.64 -23.95
CA MET A 1 5.40 -56.22 -24.07
C MET A 1 4.75 -56.33 -22.70
N LYS A 2 4.59 -55.25 -21.95
CA LYS A 2 3.69 -55.19 -20.76
C LYS A 2 3.22 -53.71 -20.70
N ASN A 3 1.93 -53.55 -20.94
CA ASN A 3 1.18 -52.31 -20.84
C ASN A 3 1.10 -51.86 -19.36
N MET A 4 1.55 -50.67 -19.05
CA MET A 4 1.24 -49.96 -17.81
C MET A 4 0.13 -48.94 -18.11
N LYS A 5 -1.03 -49.18 -17.55
CA LYS A 5 -2.19 -48.24 -17.58
C LYS A 5 -1.96 -47.19 -16.51
N ASN A 6 -1.88 -45.94 -16.92
CA ASN A 6 -1.90 -44.80 -16.02
C ASN A 6 -3.32 -44.56 -15.51
N THR A 7 -3.52 -44.74 -14.23
CA THR A 7 -4.77 -44.39 -13.54
C THR A 7 -4.62 -42.98 -12.99
N VAL A 8 -5.37 -42.04 -13.56
CA VAL A 8 -5.50 -40.69 -13.06
C VAL A 8 -6.57 -40.69 -11.97
N SER A 9 -6.18 -40.48 -10.72
CA SER A 9 -7.10 -40.25 -9.62
C SER A 9 -7.54 -38.81 -9.58
N ILE A 10 -8.81 -38.58 -9.92
CA ILE A 10 -9.46 -37.28 -9.73
C ILE A 10 -9.98 -37.26 -8.28
N LEU A 11 -9.43 -36.36 -7.47
CA LEU A 11 -9.91 -36.11 -6.11
C LEU A 11 -11.01 -35.04 -6.18
N LEU A 12 -12.27 -35.53 -6.00
CA LEU A 12 -13.44 -34.67 -5.96
C LEU A 12 -13.61 -34.16 -4.52
N PHE A 13 -13.42 -32.85 -4.29
CA PHE A 13 -13.77 -32.23 -3.01
C PHE A 13 -15.25 -31.88 -2.97
N LEU A 14 -15.99 -32.64 -2.17
CA LEU A 14 -17.40 -32.38 -1.88
C LEU A 14 -17.50 -31.37 -0.74
N PHE A 15 -17.96 -30.14 -1.02
CA PHE A 15 -18.33 -29.19 0.02
C PHE A 15 -19.73 -29.52 0.55
N VAL A 16 -19.80 -30.00 1.78
CA VAL A 16 -21.06 -30.19 2.52
C VAL A 16 -21.36 -28.86 3.25
N PHE A 17 -22.41 -28.16 2.82
CA PHE A 17 -23.01 -27.09 3.60
C PHE A 17 -23.88 -27.70 4.70
N LEU A 18 -23.46 -27.58 5.95
CA LEU A 18 -24.30 -27.79 7.12
C LEU A 18 -24.95 -26.47 7.52
N SER A 19 -26.24 -26.34 7.20
CA SER A 19 -27.12 -25.36 7.81
C SER A 19 -27.42 -25.81 9.24
N ALA A 20 -26.97 -25.05 10.22
CA ALA A 20 -27.46 -25.18 11.59
C ALA A 20 -28.30 -23.93 11.89
N CYS A 21 -29.63 -24.14 11.88
CA CYS A 21 -30.57 -23.29 12.61
C CYS A 21 -30.53 -23.68 14.08
N SER A 22 -30.33 -22.71 14.97
CA SER A 22 -30.81 -22.82 16.34
C SER A 22 -31.14 -21.46 16.91
N ASP A 23 -32.31 -21.36 17.31
CA ASP A 23 -33.18 -20.45 18.02
C ASP A 23 -32.61 -19.50 19.06
N ASP A 24 -33.23 -18.32 19.03
CA ASP A 24 -33.71 -17.53 20.15
C ASP A 24 -32.80 -17.16 21.32
N SER A 25 -32.42 -15.89 21.33
CA SER A 25 -32.73 -14.97 22.44
C SER A 25 -32.50 -13.52 22.05
N ILE A 26 -33.61 -12.77 21.98
CA ILE A 26 -33.62 -11.32 21.80
C ILE A 26 -33.25 -10.67 23.14
N PRO A 27 -32.20 -9.82 23.23
CA PRO A 27 -32.00 -9.03 24.42
C PRO A 27 -32.94 -7.82 24.45
N GLU A 28 -33.42 -7.55 25.62
CA GLU A 28 -34.32 -6.59 26.15
C GLU A 28 -34.14 -5.15 25.64
N LYS A 29 -35.27 -4.47 25.43
CA LYS A 29 -35.46 -3.11 24.96
C LYS A 29 -34.48 -2.10 25.56
N LEU A 30 -33.75 -1.38 24.71
CA LEU A 30 -33.16 -0.09 25.02
C LEU A 30 -34.25 0.94 25.24
N LYS A 31 -34.18 1.68 26.36
CA LYS A 31 -35.05 2.79 26.68
C LYS A 31 -34.84 3.93 25.68
N PRO A 32 -35.87 4.69 25.31
CA PRO A 32 -35.74 5.82 24.41
C PRO A 32 -34.91 6.95 25.04
N GLU A 33 -34.00 7.51 24.27
CA GLU A 33 -33.27 8.74 24.62
C GLU A 33 -34.20 9.94 24.63
N PRO A 34 -33.89 10.96 25.45
CA PRO A 34 -34.66 12.21 25.50
C PRO A 34 -34.50 13.01 24.21
N PRO A 35 -35.49 13.81 23.81
CA PRO A 35 -35.47 14.54 22.55
C PRO A 35 -34.37 15.60 22.52
N GLN A 36 -33.62 15.61 21.41
CA GLN A 36 -32.66 16.67 21.12
C GLN A 36 -33.39 17.97 20.75
N PRO A 37 -32.80 19.15 21.04
CA PRO A 37 -33.38 20.42 20.68
C PRO A 37 -33.43 20.63 19.17
N ASP A 38 -34.49 21.28 18.73
CA ASP A 38 -34.80 21.63 17.34
C ASP A 38 -33.64 22.38 16.69
N VAL A 39 -33.10 21.81 15.61
CA VAL A 39 -32.17 22.50 14.70
C VAL A 39 -33.03 23.15 13.61
N GLU A 40 -33.01 24.49 13.53
CA GLU A 40 -33.66 25.26 12.48
C GLU A 40 -33.19 24.80 11.10
N GLU A 41 -34.15 24.51 10.21
CA GLU A 41 -33.90 24.23 8.80
C GLU A 41 -33.37 25.48 8.09
N PRO A 42 -32.33 25.39 7.23
CA PRO A 42 -31.90 26.53 6.43
C PRO A 42 -32.87 26.82 5.29
N ASN A 43 -33.16 28.10 5.13
CA ASN A 43 -34.02 28.73 4.13
C ASN A 43 -33.56 28.38 2.69
N PRO A 44 -34.44 27.98 1.76
CA PRO A 44 -34.09 27.54 0.42
C PRO A 44 -33.89 28.63 -0.65
N ASP A 45 -33.68 29.90 -0.28
CA ASP A 45 -33.49 30.99 -1.26
C ASP A 45 -32.16 31.70 -1.02
N ASP A 46 -31.04 31.09 -1.48
CA ASP A 46 -29.84 31.83 -1.82
C ASP A 46 -29.18 31.20 -3.08
N ASP A 47 -29.76 31.55 -4.22
CA ASP A 47 -29.15 31.34 -5.54
C ASP A 47 -28.02 32.35 -5.70
N SER A 48 -26.82 31.97 -5.30
CA SER A 48 -25.61 32.62 -5.79
C SER A 48 -24.82 31.63 -6.63
N GLU A 49 -24.94 31.83 -7.94
CA GLU A 49 -24.06 31.31 -8.97
C GLU A 49 -22.60 31.40 -8.51
N ASN A 50 -21.95 30.26 -8.36
CA ASN A 50 -20.50 30.20 -8.38
C ASN A 50 -20.04 29.29 -9.50
N CYS A 51 -19.95 29.89 -10.68
CA CYS A 51 -19.26 29.36 -11.83
C CYS A 51 -17.80 29.08 -11.50
N GLY A 52 -17.40 27.85 -11.71
CA GLY A 52 -16.11 27.48 -12.26
C GLY A 52 -14.86 28.03 -11.57
N ASN A 53 -14.39 27.37 -10.53
CA ASN A 53 -12.95 27.33 -10.24
C ASN A 53 -12.50 25.88 -10.19
N ASN A 54 -11.86 25.43 -11.27
CA ASN A 54 -11.01 24.26 -11.33
C ASN A 54 -9.78 24.51 -10.43
N GLN A 55 -9.99 24.67 -9.14
CA GLN A 55 -8.92 24.55 -8.16
C GLN A 55 -8.64 23.07 -8.03
N ASN A 56 -7.45 22.66 -8.49
CA ASN A 56 -6.83 21.40 -8.04
C ASN A 56 -6.96 21.39 -6.52
N SER A 57 -7.90 20.62 -5.98
CA SER A 57 -8.12 20.53 -4.53
C SER A 57 -6.88 19.83 -3.95
N VAL A 58 -5.93 20.63 -3.53
CA VAL A 58 -4.76 20.15 -2.78
C VAL A 58 -5.31 19.62 -1.47
N LEU A 59 -5.14 18.33 -1.22
CA LEU A 59 -5.53 17.72 0.05
C LEU A 59 -4.75 18.39 1.20
N PRO A 60 -5.39 18.58 2.38
CA PRO A 60 -4.71 19.15 3.55
C PRO A 60 -3.42 18.41 3.85
N ALA A 61 -2.37 19.14 4.23
CA ALA A 61 -1.11 18.51 4.61
C ALA A 61 -1.29 17.68 5.88
N LEU A 62 -0.71 16.49 5.88
CA LEU A 62 -0.65 15.61 7.05
C LEU A 62 0.78 15.53 7.55
N SER A 63 0.94 15.27 8.85
CA SER A 63 2.22 15.06 9.50
C SER A 63 2.15 13.92 10.51
N VAL A 64 3.27 13.21 10.68
CA VAL A 64 3.42 12.18 11.71
C VAL A 64 3.84 12.86 13.01
N VAL A 65 2.98 12.79 14.04
CA VAL A 65 3.23 13.39 15.36
C VAL A 65 3.08 12.30 16.43
N GLY A 66 4.20 11.81 16.93
CA GLY A 66 4.23 10.63 17.82
C GLY A 66 3.67 9.41 17.07
N ARG A 67 2.61 8.80 17.62
CA ARG A 67 1.92 7.64 17.03
C ARG A 67 0.73 8.01 16.13
N TYR A 68 0.52 9.30 15.86
CA TYR A 68 -0.66 9.77 15.16
C TYR A 68 -0.30 10.47 13.85
N LEU A 69 -1.20 10.33 12.88
CA LEU A 69 -1.24 11.16 11.70
C LEU A 69 -2.15 12.35 12.01
N LYS A 70 -1.67 13.58 11.83
CA LYS A 70 -2.40 14.81 12.14
C LYS A 70 -2.44 15.75 10.95
N ASN A 71 -3.53 16.48 10.83
CA ASN A 71 -3.65 17.60 9.88
C ASN A 71 -3.06 18.90 10.48
N GLU A 72 -3.10 19.98 9.70
CA GLU A 72 -2.59 21.30 10.08
C GLU A 72 -3.31 21.92 11.29
N LYS A 73 -4.53 21.48 11.59
CA LYS A 73 -5.30 21.89 12.78
C LYS A 73 -4.94 21.08 14.02
N GLY A 74 -4.06 20.07 13.91
CA GLY A 74 -3.70 19.16 14.99
C GLY A 74 -4.71 18.03 15.22
N GLU A 75 -5.73 17.91 14.39
CA GLU A 75 -6.72 16.83 14.44
C GLU A 75 -6.13 15.51 14.00
N ILE A 76 -6.47 14.42 14.68
CA ILE A 76 -6.03 13.07 14.32
C ILE A 76 -6.82 12.63 13.09
N ILE A 77 -6.09 12.19 12.07
CA ILE A 77 -6.67 11.67 10.83
C ILE A 77 -6.43 10.17 10.75
N ASN A 78 -7.52 9.42 10.68
CA ASN A 78 -7.48 8.00 10.40
C ASN A 78 -7.64 7.78 8.90
N LEU A 79 -6.68 7.11 8.29
CA LEU A 79 -6.78 6.69 6.90
C LEU A 79 -7.68 5.46 6.82
N HIS A 80 -8.70 5.56 5.97
CA HIS A 80 -9.67 4.51 5.73
C HIS A 80 -9.88 4.36 4.23
N GLY A 81 -9.60 3.20 3.69
CA GLY A 81 -9.64 3.01 2.25
C GLY A 81 -9.34 1.58 1.80
N PHE A 82 -8.72 1.45 0.65
CA PHE A 82 -8.44 0.15 0.06
C PHE A 82 -7.07 0.11 -0.61
N THR A 83 -6.60 -1.09 -0.87
CA THR A 83 -5.42 -1.35 -1.70
C THR A 83 -5.88 -1.73 -3.09
N GLN A 84 -5.40 -1.00 -4.09
CA GLN A 84 -5.58 -1.37 -5.48
C GLN A 84 -4.50 -2.38 -5.86
N THR A 85 -4.85 -3.65 -5.94
CA THR A 85 -3.89 -4.74 -6.15
C THR A 85 -3.85 -5.29 -7.56
N TYR A 86 -5.01 -5.42 -8.19
CA TYR A 86 -5.12 -6.12 -9.47
C TYR A 86 -5.95 -5.31 -10.46
N SER A 87 -5.45 -5.25 -11.68
CA SER A 87 -6.22 -4.87 -12.84
C SER A 87 -6.17 -5.98 -13.87
N PRO A 88 -7.11 -6.06 -14.81
CA PRO A 88 -7.02 -7.00 -15.91
C PRO A 88 -5.73 -6.85 -16.73
N PHE A 89 -5.15 -5.65 -16.72
CA PHE A 89 -3.91 -5.30 -17.42
C PHE A 89 -2.68 -5.93 -16.75
N PHE A 90 -2.69 -6.07 -15.44
CA PHE A 90 -1.63 -6.76 -14.71
C PHE A 90 -1.73 -8.28 -14.88
N ASN A 91 -2.88 -8.88 -14.59
CA ASN A 91 -3.06 -10.32 -14.59
C ASN A 91 -2.87 -10.98 -15.95
N ASN A 92 -3.08 -10.24 -17.03
CA ASN A 92 -2.95 -10.76 -18.38
C ASN A 92 -1.50 -10.79 -18.89
N ASN A 93 -0.51 -10.40 -18.10
CA ASN A 93 0.91 -10.32 -18.51
C ASN A 93 1.08 -9.68 -19.89
N ALA A 94 0.29 -8.66 -20.16
CA ALA A 94 0.18 -8.08 -21.49
C ALA A 94 1.35 -7.12 -21.79
N TRP A 95 2.59 -7.56 -21.61
CA TRP A 95 3.84 -6.81 -21.78
C TRP A 95 3.94 -6.03 -23.08
N ASN A 96 3.22 -6.48 -24.11
CA ASN A 96 3.19 -5.84 -25.41
C ASN A 96 1.98 -4.89 -25.58
N ASN A 97 1.08 -4.84 -24.61
CA ASN A 97 -0.12 -4.02 -24.64
C ASN A 97 -0.06 -2.92 -23.57
N TYR A 98 0.63 -1.84 -23.88
CA TYR A 98 0.74 -0.67 -22.99
C TYR A 98 -0.52 0.20 -23.15
N ASP A 99 -1.69 -0.35 -22.74
CA ASP A 99 -2.99 0.34 -22.82
C ASP A 99 -3.23 1.21 -21.59
N VAL A 100 -2.63 2.39 -21.58
CA VAL A 100 -2.77 3.39 -20.51
C VAL A 100 -4.22 3.81 -20.33
N GLN A 101 -4.92 4.11 -21.43
CA GLN A 101 -6.29 4.62 -21.35
C GLN A 101 -7.27 3.58 -20.82
N GLY A 102 -7.12 2.32 -21.24
CA GLY A 102 -7.91 1.22 -20.71
C GLY A 102 -7.67 1.01 -19.21
N CYS A 103 -6.42 1.07 -18.77
CA CYS A 103 -6.07 0.95 -17.36
C CYS A 103 -6.64 2.11 -16.52
N LEU A 104 -6.51 3.35 -16.98
CA LEU A 104 -7.08 4.51 -16.31
C LEU A 104 -8.60 4.42 -16.20
N ASN A 105 -9.27 4.07 -17.30
CA ASN A 105 -10.73 3.94 -17.32
C ASN A 105 -11.23 2.84 -16.37
N TYR A 106 -10.57 1.69 -16.38
CA TYR A 106 -10.90 0.60 -15.45
C TYR A 106 -10.83 1.05 -13.98
N ASN A 107 -9.72 1.67 -13.60
CA ASN A 107 -9.51 2.07 -12.21
C ASN A 107 -10.44 3.21 -11.78
N LYS A 108 -10.70 4.18 -12.66
CA LYS A 108 -11.66 5.26 -12.40
C LYS A 108 -13.08 4.71 -12.22
N SER A 109 -13.51 3.81 -13.11
CA SER A 109 -14.84 3.19 -13.03
C SER A 109 -15.02 2.37 -11.76
N MET A 110 -13.97 1.65 -11.32
CA MET A 110 -14.00 0.89 -10.07
C MET A 110 -14.19 1.80 -8.86
N VAL A 111 -13.41 2.88 -8.78
CA VAL A 111 -13.50 3.84 -7.67
C VAL A 111 -14.85 4.55 -7.69
N ASP A 112 -15.30 5.02 -8.83
CA ASP A 112 -16.62 5.67 -8.95
C ASP A 112 -17.76 4.72 -8.55
N GLY A 113 -17.66 3.44 -8.92
CA GLY A 113 -18.63 2.42 -8.51
C GLY A 113 -18.64 2.19 -6.99
N ILE A 114 -17.47 2.13 -6.36
CA ILE A 114 -17.36 1.97 -4.91
C ILE A 114 -17.96 3.18 -4.17
N LEU A 115 -17.63 4.39 -4.63
CA LEU A 115 -18.16 5.62 -4.04
C LEU A 115 -19.68 5.75 -4.27
N ALA A 116 -20.18 5.40 -5.45
CA ALA A 116 -21.61 5.38 -5.76
C ALA A 116 -22.38 4.36 -4.92
N ALA A 117 -21.74 3.29 -4.47
CA ALA A 117 -22.31 2.33 -3.52
C ALA A 117 -22.34 2.84 -2.07
N GLY A 118 -21.94 4.09 -1.82
CA GLY A 118 -22.01 4.75 -0.51
C GLY A 118 -20.78 4.54 0.38
N TRP A 119 -19.74 3.87 -0.10
CA TRP A 119 -18.48 3.73 0.66
C TRP A 119 -17.76 5.08 0.74
N LYS A 120 -17.28 5.42 1.94
CA LYS A 120 -16.55 6.66 2.20
C LYS A 120 -15.09 6.33 2.47
N PHE A 121 -14.22 6.68 1.53
CA PHE A 121 -12.78 6.49 1.65
C PHE A 121 -12.06 7.83 1.63
N ASN A 122 -10.93 7.91 2.36
CA ASN A 122 -10.00 9.04 2.30
C ASN A 122 -8.58 8.61 1.93
N PHE A 123 -8.40 7.35 1.48
CA PHE A 123 -7.09 6.77 1.26
C PHE A 123 -7.15 5.66 0.21
N VAL A 124 -6.10 5.54 -0.58
CA VAL A 124 -5.82 4.40 -1.46
C VAL A 124 -4.33 4.06 -1.41
N ARG A 125 -4.02 2.78 -1.28
CA ARG A 125 -2.66 2.26 -1.45
C ARG A 125 -2.50 1.78 -2.89
N MET A 126 -1.69 2.47 -3.67
CA MET A 126 -1.48 2.16 -5.09
C MET A 126 -0.25 1.30 -5.29
N HIS A 127 -0.45 0.16 -5.93
CA HIS A 127 0.64 -0.66 -6.43
C HIS A 127 1.33 0.00 -7.60
N LEU A 128 2.67 0.09 -7.54
CA LEU A 128 3.46 0.26 -8.73
C LEU A 128 3.64 -1.13 -9.35
N ASP A 129 2.93 -1.33 -10.44
CA ASP A 129 2.84 -2.62 -11.08
C ASP A 129 4.10 -2.91 -11.90
N PRO A 130 4.80 -4.05 -11.69
CA PRO A 130 5.99 -4.42 -12.46
C PRO A 130 5.74 -4.46 -13.97
N TYR A 131 4.55 -4.82 -14.40
CA TYR A 131 4.13 -4.83 -15.81
C TYR A 131 4.48 -3.52 -16.55
N TRP A 132 4.29 -2.38 -15.89
CA TRP A 132 4.51 -1.06 -16.47
C TRP A 132 5.97 -0.61 -16.44
N SER A 133 6.77 -1.17 -15.55
CA SER A 133 8.14 -0.75 -15.30
C SER A 133 9.22 -1.74 -15.76
N ASP A 134 8.86 -3.02 -15.89
CA ASP A 134 9.82 -4.05 -16.30
C ASP A 134 10.08 -4.05 -17.80
N ASP A 135 11.29 -4.46 -18.19
CA ASP A 135 11.66 -4.65 -19.58
C ASP A 135 10.99 -5.90 -20.14
N PRO A 136 10.11 -5.80 -21.15
CA PRO A 136 9.45 -6.93 -21.75
C PRO A 136 10.41 -7.93 -22.42
N ALA A 137 11.61 -7.50 -22.81
CA ALA A 137 12.64 -8.40 -23.36
C ALA A 137 13.21 -9.36 -22.30
N MET A 138 13.01 -9.06 -21.00
CA MET A 138 13.50 -9.84 -19.87
C MET A 138 12.43 -10.71 -19.21
N GLN A 139 11.31 -10.99 -19.88
CA GLN A 139 10.18 -11.79 -19.34
C GLN A 139 10.57 -13.19 -18.85
N SER A 140 11.63 -13.78 -19.40
CA SER A 140 12.14 -15.08 -18.96
C SER A 140 12.80 -15.06 -17.58
N VAL A 141 13.14 -13.89 -17.06
CA VAL A 141 13.69 -13.73 -15.73
C VAL A 141 12.57 -13.88 -14.72
N ARG A 142 12.64 -14.92 -13.89
CA ARG A 142 11.54 -15.34 -13.01
C ARG A 142 11.25 -14.34 -11.88
N TYR A 143 12.24 -13.57 -11.46
CA TYR A 143 12.11 -12.77 -10.25
C TYR A 143 11.44 -11.43 -10.50
N GLU A 144 10.51 -11.11 -9.62
CA GLU A 144 9.70 -9.93 -9.73
C GLU A 144 10.48 -8.68 -9.32
N GLY A 145 10.38 -7.68 -10.14
CA GLY A 145 10.64 -6.32 -9.75
C GLY A 145 12.02 -5.81 -10.10
N HIS A 146 13.09 -6.24 -9.48
CA HIS A 146 14.30 -5.44 -9.55
C HIS A 146 15.29 -5.81 -10.68
N GLU A 147 15.37 -7.05 -11.13
CA GLU A 147 16.26 -7.44 -12.24
C GLU A 147 15.74 -7.01 -13.59
N ARG A 148 14.42 -6.95 -13.75
CA ARG A 148 13.77 -6.56 -15.02
C ARG A 148 13.48 -5.08 -15.11
N PHE A 149 13.72 -4.33 -14.05
CA PHE A 149 13.37 -2.92 -13.95
C PHE A 149 14.04 -2.07 -15.04
N SER A 150 13.21 -1.35 -15.80
CA SER A 150 13.60 -0.35 -16.78
C SER A 150 13.27 1.06 -16.27
N GLU A 151 14.30 1.86 -16.03
CA GLU A 151 14.13 3.26 -15.62
C GLU A 151 13.34 4.07 -16.64
N PHE A 152 13.57 3.84 -17.94
CA PHE A 152 12.84 4.50 -19.01
C PHE A 152 11.34 4.19 -18.95
N ARG A 153 10.98 2.91 -18.81
CA ARG A 153 9.56 2.50 -18.70
C ARG A 153 8.93 3.01 -17.42
N PHE A 154 9.68 3.00 -16.31
CA PHE A 154 9.19 3.48 -15.03
C PHE A 154 8.87 5.00 -15.07
N ARG A 155 9.75 5.81 -15.64
CA ARG A 155 9.48 7.24 -15.84
C ARG A 155 8.25 7.47 -16.71
N LYS A 156 8.17 6.77 -17.84
CA LYS A 156 6.98 6.81 -18.71
C LYS A 156 5.71 6.40 -17.97
N TYR A 157 5.77 5.34 -17.18
CA TYR A 157 4.65 4.88 -16.36
C TYR A 157 4.23 5.93 -15.33
N LEU A 158 5.17 6.60 -14.67
CA LEU A 158 4.86 7.66 -13.73
C LEU A 158 4.10 8.81 -14.42
N ASP A 159 4.58 9.27 -15.55
CA ASP A 159 3.99 10.40 -16.27
C ASP A 159 2.63 10.07 -16.88
N GLU A 160 2.50 8.91 -17.53
CA GLU A 160 1.33 8.58 -18.34
C GLU A 160 0.20 7.87 -17.57
N LEU A 161 0.55 7.13 -16.50
CA LEU A 161 -0.44 6.33 -15.77
C LEU A 161 -0.52 6.68 -14.28
N PHE A 162 0.59 6.58 -13.54
CA PHE A 162 0.54 6.69 -12.09
C PHE A 162 0.07 8.08 -11.64
N VAL A 163 0.68 9.14 -12.16
CA VAL A 163 0.32 10.51 -11.79
C VAL A 163 -1.12 10.85 -12.16
N PRO A 164 -1.62 10.59 -13.41
CA PRO A 164 -3.02 10.81 -13.73
C PRO A 164 -4.00 10.02 -12.85
N MET A 165 -3.64 8.81 -12.44
CA MET A 165 -4.45 8.00 -11.55
C MET A 165 -4.43 8.54 -10.12
N ALA A 166 -3.27 8.94 -9.60
CA ALA A 166 -3.14 9.57 -8.29
C ALA A 166 -3.89 10.91 -8.22
N GLU A 167 -3.78 11.76 -9.24
CA GLU A 167 -4.53 13.02 -9.35
C GLU A 167 -6.04 12.76 -9.34
N TYR A 168 -6.49 11.69 -10.00
CA TYR A 168 -7.90 11.29 -9.98
C TYR A 168 -8.36 10.89 -8.57
N PHE A 169 -7.62 10.06 -7.84
CA PHE A 169 -7.95 9.70 -6.46
C PHE A 169 -7.94 10.93 -5.54
N MET A 170 -6.94 11.79 -5.67
CA MET A 170 -6.88 13.03 -4.90
C MET A 170 -8.07 13.95 -5.18
N SER A 171 -8.56 14.01 -6.42
CA SER A 171 -9.78 14.76 -6.77
C SER A 171 -11.05 14.21 -6.12
N LYS A 172 -11.03 12.95 -5.66
CA LYS A 172 -12.11 12.32 -4.88
C LYS A 172 -11.88 12.42 -3.36
N GLY A 173 -10.89 13.19 -2.92
CA GLY A 173 -10.58 13.38 -1.51
C GLY A 173 -9.71 12.28 -0.88
N MET A 174 -9.04 11.46 -1.68
CA MET A 174 -8.22 10.33 -1.20
C MET A 174 -6.74 10.65 -1.21
N TYR A 175 -6.08 10.45 -0.09
CA TYR A 175 -4.62 10.37 -0.02
C TYR A 175 -4.13 9.11 -0.72
N VAL A 176 -2.97 9.21 -1.36
CA VAL A 176 -2.37 8.11 -2.11
C VAL A 176 -1.10 7.63 -1.41
N VAL A 177 -1.06 6.36 -1.01
CA VAL A 177 0.18 5.71 -0.59
C VAL A 177 0.75 4.93 -1.76
N MET A 178 1.95 5.31 -2.16
CA MET A 178 2.70 4.74 -3.26
C MET A 178 3.71 3.74 -2.73
N ARG A 179 3.75 2.53 -3.27
CA ARG A 179 4.80 1.54 -3.00
C ARG A 179 5.59 1.18 -4.26
N PRO A 180 6.85 0.68 -4.15
CA PRO A 180 7.65 0.35 -5.33
C PRO A 180 7.09 -0.86 -6.09
N PRO A 181 7.51 -1.06 -7.36
CA PRO A 181 7.14 -2.25 -8.12
C PRO A 181 7.59 -3.54 -7.45
N GLY A 182 6.76 -4.58 -7.54
CA GLY A 182 7.08 -5.91 -7.03
C GLY A 182 7.03 -6.04 -5.52
N VAL A 183 7.58 -7.14 -5.04
CA VAL A 183 7.69 -7.49 -3.62
C VAL A 183 9.17 -7.67 -3.24
N CYS A 184 9.48 -7.62 -1.95
CA CYS A 184 10.83 -7.89 -1.49
C CYS A 184 11.25 -9.33 -1.82
N PRO A 185 12.48 -9.54 -2.32
CA PRO A 185 13.01 -10.88 -2.56
C PRO A 185 13.07 -11.71 -1.28
N ASN A 186 12.49 -12.91 -1.31
CA ASN A 186 12.48 -13.82 -0.17
C ASN A 186 12.63 -15.29 -0.56
N GLU A 187 12.44 -15.63 -1.83
CA GLU A 187 12.56 -16.99 -2.36
C GLU A 187 13.91 -17.21 -3.03
N ALA A 188 14.23 -18.43 -3.32
CA ALA A 188 15.47 -18.78 -4.02
C ALA A 188 15.59 -18.06 -5.38
N PRO A 189 16.77 -17.52 -5.74
CA PRO A 189 18.03 -17.70 -5.04
C PRO A 189 18.25 -16.79 -3.80
N TYR A 190 17.32 -15.90 -3.50
CA TYR A 190 17.41 -14.99 -2.37
C TYR A 190 16.93 -15.66 -1.09
N GLN A 191 17.63 -15.41 0.02
CA GLN A 191 17.20 -15.85 1.35
C GLN A 191 16.54 -14.72 2.14
N GLY A 192 16.42 -13.54 1.55
CA GLY A 192 15.99 -12.30 2.09
C GLY A 192 16.83 -11.16 1.52
N ILE A 193 16.82 -10.00 2.18
CA ILE A 193 17.58 -8.82 1.79
C ILE A 193 18.87 -8.70 2.60
N GLU A 194 19.86 -7.97 2.08
CA GLU A 194 21.09 -7.61 2.82
C GLU A 194 21.59 -6.22 2.42
N LEU A 195 22.40 -5.61 3.29
CA LEU A 195 22.97 -4.27 3.05
C LEU A 195 23.77 -4.26 1.74
N GLY A 196 23.44 -3.32 0.86
CA GLY A 196 24.12 -3.10 -0.41
C GLY A 196 23.72 -4.07 -1.52
N ASP A 197 22.71 -4.92 -1.30
CA ASP A 197 22.23 -5.87 -2.32
C ASP A 197 21.60 -5.18 -3.54
N SER A 198 21.32 -5.97 -4.56
CA SER A 198 20.71 -5.47 -5.80
C SER A 198 19.32 -4.87 -5.57
N TYR A 199 18.57 -5.40 -4.60
CA TYR A 199 17.24 -4.87 -4.27
C TYR A 199 17.32 -3.51 -3.57
N GLN A 200 18.27 -3.28 -2.65
CA GLN A 200 18.50 -1.95 -2.07
C GLN A 200 18.88 -0.93 -3.14
N GLN A 201 19.77 -1.31 -4.09
CA GLN A 201 20.15 -0.44 -5.20
C GLN A 201 18.95 -0.10 -6.11
N PHE A 202 18.08 -1.06 -6.36
CA PHE A 202 16.82 -0.85 -7.06
C PHE A 202 15.91 0.13 -6.31
N LEU A 203 15.69 -0.05 -5.01
CA LEU A 203 14.88 0.86 -4.20
C LEU A 203 15.45 2.29 -4.17
N LEU A 204 16.77 2.43 -4.02
CA LEU A 204 17.46 3.73 -4.07
C LEU A 204 17.22 4.43 -5.42
N LYS A 205 17.23 3.67 -6.52
CA LYS A 205 16.95 4.20 -7.86
C LYS A 205 15.49 4.62 -8.01
N VAL A 206 14.54 3.75 -7.64
CA VAL A 206 13.10 4.04 -7.68
C VAL A 206 12.77 5.30 -6.88
N TRP A 207 13.20 5.36 -5.63
CA TRP A 207 12.87 6.48 -4.75
C TRP A 207 13.59 7.77 -5.10
N ASN A 208 14.79 7.70 -5.72
CA ASN A 208 15.43 8.87 -6.28
C ASN A 208 14.62 9.46 -7.44
N ILE A 209 14.06 8.63 -8.32
CA ILE A 209 13.20 9.07 -9.42
C ILE A 209 11.92 9.69 -8.88
N VAL A 210 11.22 8.99 -8.00
CA VAL A 210 9.93 9.40 -7.44
C VAL A 210 10.05 10.70 -6.65
N SER A 211 11.04 10.78 -5.75
CA SER A 211 11.22 11.94 -4.87
C SER A 211 11.64 13.22 -5.61
N GLN A 212 12.09 13.10 -6.86
CA GLN A 212 12.40 14.25 -7.74
C GLN A 212 11.27 14.59 -8.70
N HIS A 213 10.28 13.70 -8.86
CA HIS A 213 9.22 13.89 -9.85
C HIS A 213 8.35 15.11 -9.52
N PRO A 214 8.17 16.06 -10.45
CA PRO A 214 7.57 17.38 -10.16
C PRO A 214 6.13 17.31 -9.62
N LYS A 215 5.37 16.28 -9.97
CA LYS A 215 3.99 16.07 -9.51
C LYS A 215 3.88 15.29 -8.21
N LEU A 216 4.94 14.58 -7.80
CA LEU A 216 4.96 13.73 -6.60
C LEU A 216 5.76 14.35 -5.46
N LYS A 217 6.84 15.05 -5.78
CA LYS A 217 7.71 15.75 -4.83
C LYS A 217 6.91 16.77 -4.01
N ASN A 218 6.92 16.64 -2.68
CA ASN A 218 6.24 17.53 -1.74
C ASN A 218 4.71 17.63 -1.98
N ASN A 219 4.13 16.68 -2.71
CA ASN A 219 2.69 16.62 -2.88
C ASN A 219 2.04 16.13 -1.58
N THR A 220 1.22 16.97 -0.95
CA THR A 220 0.58 16.68 0.34
C THR A 220 -0.39 15.51 0.31
N GLY A 221 -0.92 15.18 -0.86
CA GLY A 221 -1.81 14.04 -1.07
C GLY A 221 -1.09 12.71 -1.34
N VAL A 222 0.26 12.69 -1.43
CA VAL A 222 1.03 11.49 -1.78
C VAL A 222 2.02 11.14 -0.68
N MET A 223 2.03 9.87 -0.29
CA MET A 223 2.92 9.27 0.71
C MET A 223 3.71 8.13 0.09
N PHE A 224 4.87 7.82 0.63
CA PHE A 224 5.80 6.82 0.09
C PHE A 224 5.95 5.64 1.05
N GLU A 225 5.62 4.44 0.62
CA GLU A 225 5.89 3.20 1.34
C GLU A 225 7.12 2.51 0.74
N LEU A 226 8.19 2.39 1.51
CA LEU A 226 9.53 2.13 0.99
C LEU A 226 9.72 0.78 0.31
N ALA A 227 9.03 -0.26 0.78
CA ALA A 227 9.08 -1.61 0.21
C ALA A 227 7.84 -2.39 0.59
N ASN A 228 7.52 -3.46 -0.15
CA ASN A 228 6.42 -4.36 0.18
C ASN A 228 6.94 -5.65 0.80
N GLU A 229 6.57 -5.86 2.06
CA GLU A 229 6.69 -7.14 2.79
C GLU A 229 8.10 -7.74 2.85
N PRO A 230 9.11 -7.02 3.37
CA PRO A 230 10.37 -7.66 3.72
C PRO A 230 10.13 -8.80 4.71
N VAL A 231 10.72 -9.97 4.42
CA VAL A 231 10.54 -11.15 5.28
C VAL A 231 11.73 -11.33 6.22
N LYS A 232 12.94 -11.35 5.67
CA LYS A 232 14.17 -11.54 6.40
C LYS A 232 15.26 -10.59 5.92
N ILE A 233 16.17 -10.25 6.81
CA ILE A 233 17.40 -9.54 6.47
C ILE A 233 18.60 -10.28 7.05
N LYS A 234 19.73 -10.19 6.38
CA LYS A 234 21.02 -10.68 6.89
C LYS A 234 21.44 -9.81 8.06
N GLY A 235 21.60 -10.43 9.22
CA GLY A 235 22.03 -9.78 10.45
C GLY A 235 23.53 -9.50 10.49
N THR A 236 23.99 -8.85 11.56
CA THR A 236 25.42 -8.56 11.82
C THR A 236 26.24 -9.82 12.06
N ASP A 237 25.60 -10.93 12.40
CA ASP A 237 26.20 -12.26 12.55
C ASP A 237 26.28 -13.04 11.23
N GLY A 238 25.81 -12.47 10.13
CA GLY A 238 25.78 -13.09 8.80
C GLY A 238 24.61 -14.04 8.57
N THR A 239 23.72 -14.24 9.54
CA THR A 239 22.53 -15.10 9.38
C THR A 239 21.31 -14.30 8.92
N TYR A 240 20.39 -14.95 8.17
CA TYR A 240 19.13 -14.36 7.77
C TYR A 240 18.05 -14.59 8.83
N GLY A 241 17.34 -13.54 9.22
CA GLY A 241 16.27 -13.62 10.19
C GLY A 241 15.43 -12.35 10.25
N SER A 242 14.46 -12.35 11.18
CA SER A 242 13.45 -11.29 11.28
C SER A 242 13.22 -10.74 12.71
N THR A 243 13.90 -11.28 13.72
CA THR A 243 13.62 -10.92 15.13
C THR A 243 14.86 -10.57 15.94
N GLY A 244 16.06 -10.94 15.45
CA GLY A 244 17.31 -10.71 16.18
C GLY A 244 17.76 -9.26 16.17
N ASP A 245 18.49 -8.86 17.21
CA ASP A 245 19.04 -7.52 17.35
C ASP A 245 19.88 -7.07 16.15
N GLY A 246 20.78 -7.95 15.67
CA GLY A 246 21.59 -7.69 14.47
C GLY A 246 20.79 -7.57 13.18
N HIS A 247 19.62 -8.23 13.09
CA HIS A 247 18.71 -8.06 11.96
C HIS A 247 18.12 -6.66 11.92
N PHE A 248 17.63 -6.16 13.05
CA PHE A 248 17.09 -4.80 13.12
C PHE A 248 18.12 -3.70 13.00
N GLN A 249 19.36 -3.94 13.43
CA GLN A 249 20.46 -3.02 13.20
C GLN A 249 20.70 -2.84 11.70
N ASN A 250 20.79 -3.94 10.94
CA ASN A 250 20.96 -3.89 9.50
C ASN A 250 19.72 -3.38 8.77
N LEU A 251 18.52 -3.70 9.26
CA LEU A 251 17.27 -3.18 8.70
C LEU A 251 17.18 -1.64 8.80
N GLN A 252 17.58 -1.11 9.94
CA GLN A 252 17.65 0.34 10.15
C GLN A 252 18.61 0.98 9.13
N LEU A 253 19.82 0.46 8.99
CA LEU A 253 20.80 0.99 8.02
C LEU A 253 20.29 0.87 6.57
N TYR A 254 19.60 -0.23 6.25
CA TYR A 254 19.04 -0.49 4.95
C TYR A 254 18.00 0.56 4.54
N PHE A 255 17.02 0.80 5.40
CA PHE A 255 15.96 1.76 5.11
C PHE A 255 16.36 3.20 5.38
N GLN A 256 17.30 3.46 6.30
CA GLN A 256 17.83 4.82 6.50
C GLN A 256 18.45 5.37 5.23
N ALA A 257 19.23 4.57 4.52
CA ALA A 257 19.84 5.00 3.25
C ALA A 257 18.78 5.42 2.22
N ILE A 258 17.62 4.75 2.20
CA ILE A 258 16.52 5.07 1.28
C ILE A 258 15.79 6.34 1.77
N VAL A 259 15.54 6.47 3.06
CA VAL A 259 14.97 7.68 3.68
C VAL A 259 15.85 8.90 3.35
N ASP A 260 17.14 8.80 3.54
CA ASP A 260 18.10 9.89 3.26
C ASP A 260 18.06 10.29 1.78
N LYS A 261 17.97 9.30 0.88
CA LYS A 261 17.83 9.53 -0.55
C LYS A 261 16.56 10.32 -0.89
N ILE A 262 15.44 9.99 -0.28
CA ILE A 262 14.17 10.70 -0.44
C ILE A 262 14.27 12.11 0.15
N ARG A 263 14.80 12.24 1.36
CA ARG A 263 14.88 13.51 2.11
C ARG A 263 15.78 14.55 1.47
N ALA A 264 16.74 14.12 0.65
CA ALA A 264 17.52 15.02 -0.19
C ALA A 264 16.64 15.82 -1.19
N ASN A 265 15.44 15.30 -1.53
CA ASN A 265 14.58 15.86 -2.56
C ASN A 265 13.19 16.25 -2.06
N SER A 266 12.61 15.52 -1.10
CA SER A 266 11.17 15.57 -0.79
C SER A 266 10.88 15.45 0.71
N ARG A 267 9.72 16.03 1.13
CA ARG A 267 9.22 16.02 2.51
C ARG A 267 7.94 15.18 2.66
N ASN A 268 7.54 14.43 1.64
CA ASN A 268 6.38 13.53 1.73
C ASN A 268 6.49 12.60 2.94
N ILE A 269 5.35 12.19 3.51
CA ILE A 269 5.32 11.17 4.56
C ILE A 269 5.91 9.87 4.00
N ILE A 270 6.77 9.24 4.80
CA ILE A 270 7.41 7.96 4.47
C ILE A 270 6.88 6.90 5.43
N TRP A 271 6.44 5.78 4.86
CA TRP A 271 6.06 4.57 5.58
C TRP A 271 7.17 3.54 5.47
N VAL A 272 7.81 3.23 6.60
CA VAL A 272 8.91 2.28 6.69
C VAL A 272 8.36 0.89 7.00
N PRO A 273 8.74 -0.14 6.25
CA PRO A 273 8.30 -1.51 6.52
C PRO A 273 9.11 -2.16 7.65
N GLY A 274 8.48 -3.12 8.34
CA GLY A 274 9.15 -4.06 9.23
C GLY A 274 9.52 -5.36 8.52
N LEU A 275 10.00 -6.34 9.27
CA LEU A 275 10.27 -7.70 8.82
C LEU A 275 9.03 -8.60 8.97
N SER A 276 9.17 -9.89 8.64
CA SER A 276 8.09 -10.90 8.73
C SER A 276 6.81 -10.44 8.04
N TYR A 277 6.90 -10.09 6.74
CA TYR A 277 5.77 -9.57 5.96
C TYR A 277 5.18 -8.28 6.54
N GLN A 278 6.02 -7.35 7.00
CA GLN A 278 5.63 -6.09 7.66
C GLN A 278 4.82 -6.28 8.96
N SER A 279 5.16 -7.29 9.74
CA SER A 279 4.52 -7.55 11.03
C SER A 279 5.47 -7.43 12.24
N SER A 280 6.79 -7.32 12.02
CA SER A 280 7.80 -7.26 13.09
C SER A 280 8.54 -5.93 13.12
N TYR A 281 8.36 -5.16 14.20
CA TYR A 281 8.84 -3.77 14.34
C TYR A 281 9.63 -3.51 15.63
N ALA A 282 9.65 -4.44 16.58
CA ALA A 282 10.16 -4.23 17.94
C ALA A 282 11.59 -3.65 17.99
N GLY A 283 12.43 -4.04 17.03
CA GLY A 283 13.82 -3.58 17.00
C GLY A 283 13.98 -2.10 16.63
N TYR A 284 13.00 -1.47 15.99
CA TYR A 284 13.04 -0.04 15.71
C TYR A 284 12.95 0.84 16.98
N ALA A 285 12.51 0.29 18.11
CA ALA A 285 12.60 0.98 19.40
C ALA A 285 14.05 1.28 19.78
N LYS A 286 14.98 0.39 19.43
CA LYS A 286 16.42 0.53 19.67
C LYS A 286 17.15 1.16 18.48
N TYR A 287 16.89 0.69 17.28
CA TYR A 287 17.51 1.11 16.03
C TYR A 287 16.55 2.02 15.25
N ARG A 288 16.45 3.27 15.69
CA ARG A 288 15.46 4.21 15.16
C ARG A 288 15.83 4.72 13.78
N ILE A 289 14.83 4.77 12.89
CA ILE A 289 14.93 5.53 11.64
C ILE A 289 14.92 7.01 11.99
N GLN A 290 15.88 7.76 11.47
CA GLN A 290 16.04 9.19 11.70
C GLN A 290 15.31 10.00 10.60
N GLY A 291 14.68 11.10 11.00
CA GLY A 291 13.99 12.01 10.08
C GLY A 291 12.61 12.43 10.59
N GLU A 292 12.00 13.35 9.86
CA GLU A 292 10.65 13.86 10.12
C GLU A 292 9.64 13.16 9.21
N ASN A 293 8.38 13.17 9.60
CA ASN A 293 7.27 12.59 8.83
C ASN A 293 7.52 11.12 8.42
N ILE A 294 7.95 10.32 9.39
CA ILE A 294 8.19 8.89 9.22
C ILE A 294 7.20 8.13 10.08
N GLY A 295 6.47 7.21 9.46
CA GLY A 295 5.61 6.23 10.10
C GLY A 295 6.00 4.81 9.74
N PHE A 296 5.34 3.84 10.33
CA PHE A 296 5.54 2.41 10.05
C PHE A 296 4.31 1.84 9.37
N ALA A 297 4.51 1.09 8.29
CA ALA A 297 3.44 0.42 7.56
C ALA A 297 3.29 -1.01 8.08
N VAL A 298 2.31 -1.25 8.93
CA VAL A 298 2.04 -2.59 9.47
C VAL A 298 1.06 -3.33 8.56
N HIS A 299 1.42 -4.55 8.15
CA HIS A 299 0.52 -5.48 7.48
C HIS A 299 0.01 -6.49 8.50
N CYS A 300 -1.31 -6.49 8.70
CA CYS A 300 -1.95 -7.32 9.69
C CYS A 300 -3.22 -7.94 9.10
N TYR A 301 -3.31 -9.26 9.18
CA TYR A 301 -4.49 -10.00 8.75
C TYR A 301 -5.19 -10.57 9.99
N PRO A 302 -6.53 -10.54 10.07
CA PRO A 302 -7.28 -11.10 11.19
C PRO A 302 -6.87 -12.54 11.46
N GLY A 303 -6.57 -12.84 12.73
CA GLY A 303 -6.12 -14.17 13.15
C GLY A 303 -4.62 -14.42 13.03
N TRP A 304 -3.81 -13.43 12.56
CA TRP A 304 -2.36 -13.59 12.44
C TRP A 304 -1.65 -13.64 13.80
N TYR A 305 -2.03 -12.73 14.72
CA TYR A 305 -1.43 -12.62 16.05
C TYR A 305 -2.38 -13.02 17.17
N GLY A 306 -3.66 -13.05 16.94
CA GLY A 306 -4.66 -13.28 17.95
C GLY A 306 -5.99 -13.77 17.40
N SER A 307 -7.04 -13.58 18.16
CA SER A 307 -8.40 -14.03 17.82
C SER A 307 -9.21 -12.98 17.05
N ASP A 308 -8.81 -11.72 17.09
CA ASP A 308 -9.49 -10.63 16.45
C ASP A 308 -8.51 -9.55 15.92
N ALA A 309 -9.02 -8.62 15.11
CA ALA A 309 -8.22 -7.60 14.46
C ALA A 309 -7.62 -6.58 15.43
N GLU A 310 -8.30 -6.27 16.56
CA GLU A 310 -7.77 -5.34 17.57
C GLU A 310 -6.59 -5.96 18.31
N GLU A 311 -6.68 -7.23 18.67
CA GLU A 311 -5.59 -7.97 19.30
C GLU A 311 -4.38 -8.10 18.36
N ASP A 312 -4.62 -8.38 17.08
CA ASP A 312 -3.58 -8.47 16.07
C ASP A 312 -2.83 -7.14 15.91
N VAL A 313 -3.55 -6.02 15.85
CA VAL A 313 -2.94 -4.67 15.75
C VAL A 313 -2.18 -4.31 17.03
N ALA A 314 -2.70 -4.68 18.22
CA ALA A 314 -2.05 -4.38 19.48
C ALA A 314 -0.73 -5.16 19.68
N LYS A 315 -0.61 -6.33 19.07
CA LYS A 315 0.59 -7.19 19.14
C LYS A 315 1.62 -6.92 18.04
N GLY A 316 1.19 -6.40 16.88
CA GLY A 316 2.05 -6.05 15.75
C GLY A 316 2.72 -4.70 15.94
#